data_63275a0cdee51b583129118818847f22
#
_entry.id   63275a0cdee51b583129118818847f22
#
_cell.length_a   1.000
_cell.length_b   1.000
_cell.length_c   1.000
_cell.angle_alpha   90.00
_cell.angle_beta   90.00
_cell.angle_gamma   90.00
#
_symmetry.space_group_name_H-M   'P 1'
#
loop_
_entity.id
_entity.type
_entity.pdbx_description
1 polymer ?
#
loop_
_entity_poly.entity_id
_entity_poly.type
_entity_poly.pdbx_seq_one_letter_code
_entity_poly.pdbx_strand_id
1 'polypeptide(L)'
;MISKTYVNEIDVSKVAVGQKVNILVDAFPEKSYTGSVISVANIGEQLPNADAKVFEVVVKLDGSDPILKPSMTTGNQIVTKTLDDVTYIPIESVQLGADSIPFVYTRKGVRQIIVLGVENENNVVVEQGIEPGTLIYLSTPENPDKFKVDGEDLIAINQERARLKKEQEEKAREDAARSRERGNMGPGGRMMPGGPGGQRDTATFRRMMENNPEMRQRMEQMRNNPP
;
A
#
# COMPACT_ATOMS: atom_id res chain seq x y z
N MET A 1 -6.22 26.70 -4.19
CA MET A 1 -6.51 26.06 -2.90
C MET A 1 -5.82 24.71 -2.89
N ILE A 2 -5.47 24.17 -1.71
CA ILE A 2 -4.86 22.84 -1.60
C ILE A 2 -5.69 21.99 -0.65
N SER A 3 -5.76 20.67 -0.95
CA SER A 3 -6.27 19.65 -0.06
C SER A 3 -5.12 18.76 0.41
N LYS A 4 -5.12 18.38 1.66
CA LYS A 4 -4.15 17.42 2.23
C LYS A 4 -4.88 16.13 2.54
N THR A 5 -4.31 15.02 2.10
CA THR A 5 -4.85 13.68 2.36
C THR A 5 -3.74 12.74 2.81
N TYR A 6 -4.10 11.70 3.50
CA TYR A 6 -3.16 10.68 3.97
C TYR A 6 -3.42 9.37 3.24
N VAL A 7 -2.38 8.84 2.63
CA VAL A 7 -2.42 7.58 1.88
C VAL A 7 -1.63 6.53 2.63
N ASN A 8 -2.16 5.32 2.71
CA ASN A 8 -1.52 4.20 3.38
C ASN A 8 -0.20 3.80 2.66
N GLU A 9 0.77 3.25 3.41
CA GLU A 9 2.05 2.74 2.92
C GLU A 9 1.89 1.75 1.74
N ILE A 10 0.84 0.94 1.76
CA ILE A 10 0.57 -0.06 0.70
C ILE A 10 0.24 0.62 -0.64
N ASP A 11 -0.46 1.76 -0.60
CA ASP A 11 -0.99 2.43 -1.79
C ASP A 11 -0.16 3.62 -2.25
N VAL A 12 0.69 4.18 -1.38
CA VAL A 12 1.50 5.36 -1.72
C VAL A 12 2.44 5.11 -2.91
N SER A 13 2.89 3.87 -3.10
CA SER A 13 3.73 3.49 -4.25
C SER A 13 3.04 3.66 -5.60
N LYS A 14 1.70 3.69 -5.62
CA LYS A 14 0.88 3.90 -6.82
C LYS A 14 0.62 5.39 -7.10
N VAL A 15 0.91 6.27 -6.12
CA VAL A 15 0.64 7.70 -6.21
C VAL A 15 1.86 8.44 -6.71
N ALA A 16 1.68 9.26 -7.75
CA ALA A 16 2.73 10.08 -8.34
C ALA A 16 2.28 11.53 -8.53
N VAL A 17 3.25 12.44 -8.48
CA VAL A 17 3.01 13.86 -8.78
C VAL A 17 2.48 14.02 -10.20
N GLY A 18 1.46 14.85 -10.38
CA GLY A 18 0.79 15.11 -11.65
C GLY A 18 -0.44 14.24 -11.92
N GLN A 19 -0.73 13.24 -11.10
CA GLN A 19 -1.96 12.44 -11.25
C GLN A 19 -3.20 13.31 -11.00
N LYS A 20 -4.26 13.02 -11.76
CA LYS A 20 -5.57 13.67 -11.60
C LYS A 20 -6.26 13.19 -10.33
N VAL A 21 -6.98 14.09 -9.69
CA VAL A 21 -7.74 13.81 -8.47
C VAL A 21 -9.14 14.36 -8.61
N ASN A 22 -10.14 13.52 -8.32
CA ASN A 22 -11.51 13.96 -8.13
C ASN A 22 -11.71 14.27 -6.63
N ILE A 23 -12.18 15.47 -6.33
CA ILE A 23 -12.29 15.99 -4.97
C ILE A 23 -13.76 16.21 -4.67
N LEU A 24 -14.25 15.54 -3.65
CA LEU A 24 -15.59 15.73 -3.10
C LEU A 24 -15.46 16.49 -1.79
N VAL A 25 -16.31 17.49 -1.60
CA VAL A 25 -16.33 18.28 -0.35
C VAL A 25 -17.57 17.88 0.43
N ASP A 26 -17.40 17.42 1.67
CA ASP A 26 -18.51 16.89 2.49
C ASP A 26 -19.64 17.89 2.70
N ALA A 27 -19.29 19.20 2.74
CA ALA A 27 -20.27 20.26 2.84
C ALA A 27 -21.11 20.48 1.56
N PHE A 28 -20.67 19.98 0.42
CA PHE A 28 -21.31 20.17 -0.89
C PHE A 28 -21.24 18.90 -1.74
N PRO A 29 -21.96 17.84 -1.36
CA PRO A 29 -21.85 16.53 -2.01
C PRO A 29 -22.29 16.50 -3.47
N GLU A 30 -23.07 17.49 -3.88
CA GLU A 30 -23.53 17.61 -5.29
C GLU A 30 -22.46 18.23 -6.22
N LYS A 31 -21.39 18.81 -5.65
CA LYS A 31 -20.30 19.42 -6.40
C LYS A 31 -19.06 18.56 -6.36
N SER A 32 -18.55 18.19 -7.52
CA SER A 32 -17.24 17.57 -7.67
C SER A 32 -16.24 18.61 -8.19
N TYR A 33 -15.06 18.60 -7.62
CA TYR A 33 -13.93 19.41 -8.04
C TYR A 33 -12.84 18.51 -8.60
N THR A 34 -12.03 19.05 -9.47
CA THR A 34 -10.85 18.38 -9.99
C THR A 34 -9.60 19.00 -9.45
N GLY A 35 -8.54 18.23 -9.45
CA GLY A 35 -7.25 18.71 -9.01
C GLY A 35 -6.13 17.78 -9.49
N SER A 36 -4.93 18.11 -9.07
CA SER A 36 -3.74 17.30 -9.36
C SER A 36 -2.87 17.13 -8.13
N VAL A 37 -2.20 15.99 -8.02
CA VAL A 37 -1.20 15.72 -6.99
C VAL A 37 0.01 16.62 -7.25
N ILE A 38 0.38 17.45 -6.27
CA ILE A 38 1.57 18.31 -6.37
C ILE A 38 2.73 17.84 -5.51
N SER A 39 2.47 17.08 -4.45
CA SER A 39 3.51 16.55 -3.57
C SER A 39 3.07 15.25 -2.92
N VAL A 40 4.01 14.34 -2.76
CA VAL A 40 3.89 13.11 -1.97
C VAL A 40 5.03 13.11 -0.96
N ALA A 41 4.72 12.94 0.32
CA ALA A 41 5.73 12.94 1.37
C ALA A 41 6.66 11.72 1.22
N ASN A 42 7.95 11.92 1.43
CA ASN A 42 8.96 10.86 1.41
C ASN A 42 9.08 10.12 2.76
N ILE A 43 8.49 10.68 3.81
CA ILE A 43 8.54 10.13 5.17
C ILE A 43 7.11 9.81 5.58
N GLY A 44 6.90 8.56 5.99
CA GLY A 44 5.62 8.14 6.55
C GLY A 44 5.47 8.58 8.00
N GLU A 45 4.27 8.99 8.35
CA GLU A 45 3.86 9.35 9.70
C GLU A 45 2.96 8.28 10.28
N GLN A 46 3.04 8.07 11.59
CA GLN A 46 2.11 7.20 12.30
C GLN A 46 1.04 8.08 12.96
N LEU A 47 -0.20 7.94 12.52
CA LEU A 47 -1.30 8.66 13.17
C LEU A 47 -1.55 8.10 14.57
N PRO A 48 -1.96 8.94 15.52
CA PRO A 48 -2.40 8.48 16.84
C PRO A 48 -3.54 7.46 16.69
N ASN A 49 -3.38 6.29 17.33
CA ASN A 49 -4.32 5.17 17.27
C ASN A 49 -4.43 4.43 15.93
N ALA A 50 -3.45 4.56 15.05
CA ALA A 50 -3.35 3.76 13.82
C ALA A 50 -2.07 2.94 13.83
N ASP A 51 -2.17 1.64 13.53
CA ASP A 51 -1.00 0.76 13.42
C ASP A 51 -0.26 0.91 12.08
N ALA A 52 -0.94 1.46 11.07
CA ALA A 52 -0.39 1.65 9.75
C ALA A 52 0.28 3.02 9.59
N LYS A 53 1.39 3.05 8.87
CA LYS A 53 2.03 4.29 8.43
C LYS A 53 1.26 4.90 7.29
N VAL A 54 1.16 6.22 7.31
CA VAL A 54 0.51 7.01 6.27
C VAL A 54 1.48 8.06 5.72
N PHE A 55 1.26 8.45 4.48
CA PHE A 55 2.06 9.46 3.79
C PHE A 55 1.18 10.64 3.41
N GLU A 56 1.60 11.84 3.75
CA GLU A 56 0.88 13.05 3.35
C GLU A 56 0.99 13.24 1.84
N VAL A 57 -0.17 13.39 1.19
CA VAL A 57 -0.29 13.74 -0.22
C VAL A 57 -0.99 15.08 -0.32
N VAL A 58 -0.36 16.02 -1.02
CA VAL A 58 -0.91 17.36 -1.22
C VAL A 58 -1.47 17.44 -2.64
N VAL A 59 -2.74 17.81 -2.70
CA VAL A 59 -3.49 17.98 -3.96
C VAL A 59 -3.82 19.44 -4.16
N LYS A 60 -3.54 19.96 -5.35
CA LYS A 60 -3.93 21.30 -5.77
C LYS A 60 -5.25 21.23 -6.51
N LEU A 61 -6.23 22.00 -6.08
CA LEU A 61 -7.50 22.13 -6.77
C LEU A 61 -7.32 22.96 -8.05
N ASP A 62 -8.03 22.55 -9.10
CA ASP A 62 -8.14 23.32 -10.34
C ASP A 62 -9.23 24.37 -10.17
N GLY A 63 -8.88 25.62 -10.39
CA GLY A 63 -9.80 26.73 -10.21
C GLY A 63 -9.93 27.22 -8.77
N SER A 64 -10.88 28.12 -8.55
CA SER A 64 -11.21 28.75 -7.27
C SER A 64 -12.72 28.89 -7.17
N ASP A 65 -13.31 28.35 -6.12
CA ASP A 65 -14.72 28.56 -5.77
C ASP A 65 -14.79 29.33 -4.44
N PRO A 66 -15.42 30.51 -4.41
CA PRO A 66 -15.53 31.34 -3.19
C PRO A 66 -16.29 30.66 -2.05
N ILE A 67 -17.05 29.60 -2.35
CA ILE A 67 -17.82 28.85 -1.36
C ILE A 67 -16.90 27.97 -0.52
N LEU A 68 -15.75 27.52 -1.08
CA LEU A 68 -14.79 26.69 -0.40
C LEU A 68 -14.04 27.49 0.67
N LYS A 69 -14.10 27.01 1.90
CA LYS A 69 -13.40 27.62 3.05
C LYS A 69 -12.28 26.70 3.55
N PRO A 70 -11.21 27.27 4.11
CA PRO A 70 -10.20 26.49 4.81
C PRO A 70 -10.83 25.61 5.90
N SER A 71 -10.23 24.47 6.18
CA SER A 71 -10.70 23.48 7.18
C SER A 71 -11.98 22.72 6.82
N MET A 72 -12.45 22.79 5.57
CA MET A 72 -13.49 21.88 5.11
C MET A 72 -12.90 20.48 4.88
N THR A 73 -13.66 19.45 5.24
CA THR A 73 -13.32 18.06 4.99
C THR A 73 -13.54 17.71 3.52
N THR A 74 -12.60 16.97 2.95
CA THR A 74 -12.64 16.57 1.54
C THR A 74 -12.32 15.10 1.38
N GLY A 75 -13.09 14.39 0.54
CA GLY A 75 -12.75 13.08 0.00
C GLY A 75 -11.94 13.25 -1.29
N ASN A 76 -10.78 12.61 -1.37
CA ASN A 76 -9.89 12.73 -2.52
C ASN A 76 -9.75 11.37 -3.21
N GLN A 77 -10.22 11.25 -4.45
CA GLN A 77 -10.08 10.07 -5.28
C GLN A 77 -8.95 10.29 -6.29
N ILE A 78 -7.77 9.73 -6.02
CA ILE A 78 -6.61 9.85 -6.88
C ILE A 78 -6.70 8.82 -7.99
N VAL A 79 -6.63 9.27 -9.26
CA VAL A 79 -6.61 8.40 -10.43
C VAL A 79 -5.19 7.92 -10.65
N THR A 80 -4.91 6.69 -10.24
CA THR A 80 -3.55 6.11 -10.32
C THR A 80 -3.23 5.61 -11.72
N LYS A 81 -4.22 5.06 -12.44
CA LYS A 81 -4.06 4.52 -13.79
C LYS A 81 -5.36 4.62 -14.57
N THR A 82 -5.28 5.02 -15.81
CA THR A 82 -6.38 4.96 -16.79
C THR A 82 -6.02 3.92 -17.84
N LEU A 83 -6.99 3.07 -18.18
CA LEU A 83 -6.87 2.08 -19.24
C LEU A 83 -7.92 2.41 -20.28
N ASP A 84 -7.48 2.65 -21.50
CA ASP A 84 -8.35 2.90 -22.66
C ASP A 84 -8.54 1.60 -23.45
N ASP A 85 -9.68 1.47 -24.13
CA ASP A 85 -10.01 0.34 -25.02
C ASP A 85 -9.94 -1.04 -24.36
N VAL A 86 -10.38 -1.14 -23.11
CA VAL A 86 -10.41 -2.42 -22.38
C VAL A 86 -11.84 -2.96 -22.22
N THR A 87 -11.99 -4.27 -22.31
CA THR A 87 -13.23 -4.94 -21.93
C THR A 87 -13.25 -5.12 -20.42
N TYR A 88 -14.26 -4.63 -19.76
CA TYR A 88 -14.40 -4.77 -18.31
C TYR A 88 -15.81 -5.27 -17.94
N ILE A 89 -15.91 -5.94 -16.82
CA ILE A 89 -17.15 -6.47 -16.26
C ILE A 89 -17.27 -6.12 -14.77
N PRO A 90 -18.48 -6.05 -14.21
CA PRO A 90 -18.66 -5.92 -12.77
C PRO A 90 -18.02 -7.10 -12.03
N ILE A 91 -17.30 -6.81 -10.94
CA ILE A 91 -16.62 -7.86 -10.15
C ILE A 91 -17.61 -8.89 -9.59
N GLU A 92 -18.85 -8.47 -9.31
CA GLU A 92 -19.93 -9.34 -8.82
C GLU A 92 -20.31 -10.45 -9.82
N SER A 93 -20.05 -10.24 -11.12
CA SER A 93 -20.35 -11.23 -12.16
C SER A 93 -19.32 -12.35 -12.25
N VAL A 94 -18.15 -12.17 -11.64
CA VAL A 94 -17.07 -13.15 -11.67
C VAL A 94 -17.32 -14.22 -10.62
N GLN A 95 -17.32 -15.47 -11.07
CA GLN A 95 -17.38 -16.64 -10.20
C GLN A 95 -16.04 -17.36 -10.19
N LEU A 96 -15.71 -17.97 -9.06
CA LEU A 96 -14.50 -18.79 -8.92
C LEU A 96 -14.87 -20.27 -8.86
N GLY A 97 -14.24 -21.07 -9.71
CA GLY A 97 -14.36 -22.52 -9.68
C GLY A 97 -13.56 -23.15 -8.52
N ALA A 98 -13.65 -24.49 -8.40
CA ALA A 98 -12.95 -25.25 -7.36
C ALA A 98 -11.43 -25.03 -7.37
N ASP A 99 -10.83 -24.80 -8.54
CA ASP A 99 -9.39 -24.55 -8.73
C ASP A 99 -9.04 -23.06 -8.71
N SER A 100 -9.94 -22.21 -8.19
CA SER A 100 -9.81 -20.73 -8.22
C SER A 100 -9.69 -20.14 -9.63
N ILE A 101 -10.22 -20.86 -10.63
CA ILE A 101 -10.27 -20.40 -12.01
C ILE A 101 -11.47 -19.49 -12.19
N PRO A 102 -11.28 -18.23 -12.66
CA PRO A 102 -12.37 -17.30 -12.85
C PRO A 102 -13.19 -17.65 -14.09
N PHE A 103 -14.50 -17.53 -13.96
CA PHE A 103 -15.44 -17.72 -15.05
C PHE A 103 -16.67 -16.82 -14.86
N VAL A 104 -17.43 -16.66 -15.92
CA VAL A 104 -18.73 -15.97 -15.92
C VAL A 104 -19.80 -16.83 -16.61
N TYR A 105 -21.05 -16.59 -16.28
CA TYR A 105 -22.19 -17.16 -17.01
C TYR A 105 -22.67 -16.18 -18.07
N THR A 106 -22.70 -16.65 -19.31
CA THR A 106 -23.23 -15.87 -20.42
C THR A 106 -24.70 -16.18 -20.67
N ARG A 107 -25.47 -15.20 -21.17
CA ARG A 107 -26.88 -15.40 -21.52
C ARG A 107 -27.09 -16.44 -22.64
N LYS A 108 -26.01 -16.78 -23.36
CA LYS A 108 -26.01 -17.86 -24.38
C LYS A 108 -26.03 -19.28 -23.78
N GLY A 109 -26.04 -19.43 -22.46
CA GLY A 109 -26.00 -20.71 -21.76
C GLY A 109 -24.61 -21.32 -21.68
N VAL A 110 -23.57 -20.49 -21.68
CA VAL A 110 -22.19 -20.90 -21.61
C VAL A 110 -21.57 -20.41 -20.30
N ARG A 111 -20.86 -21.30 -19.63
CA ARG A 111 -19.93 -21.00 -18.52
C ARG A 111 -18.56 -20.70 -19.13
N GLN A 112 -18.28 -19.42 -19.33
CA GLN A 112 -17.09 -18.96 -20.02
C GLN A 112 -15.94 -18.75 -19.04
N ILE A 113 -14.82 -19.46 -19.23
CA ILE A 113 -13.59 -19.23 -18.50
C ILE A 113 -12.94 -17.95 -19.05
N ILE A 114 -12.46 -17.10 -18.14
CA ILE A 114 -11.91 -15.80 -18.47
C ILE A 114 -10.55 -15.59 -17.85
N VAL A 115 -9.76 -14.70 -18.44
CA VAL A 115 -8.48 -14.25 -17.85
C VAL A 115 -8.69 -12.82 -17.36
N LEU A 116 -8.51 -12.64 -16.04
CA LEU A 116 -8.68 -11.34 -15.39
C LEU A 116 -7.38 -10.53 -15.48
N GLY A 117 -7.55 -9.23 -15.68
CA GLY A 117 -6.49 -8.25 -15.61
C GLY A 117 -6.54 -7.40 -14.35
N VAL A 118 -6.37 -6.09 -14.50
CA VAL A 118 -6.43 -5.11 -13.40
C VAL A 118 -7.87 -4.94 -12.94
N GLU A 119 -8.04 -4.84 -11.62
CA GLU A 119 -9.35 -4.65 -10.98
C GLU A 119 -9.39 -3.35 -10.18
N ASN A 120 -10.59 -2.84 -9.99
CA ASN A 120 -10.90 -1.78 -9.04
C ASN A 120 -12.05 -2.22 -8.12
N GLU A 121 -12.60 -1.34 -7.28
CA GLU A 121 -13.66 -1.67 -6.32
C GLU A 121 -14.92 -2.26 -6.94
N ASN A 122 -15.27 -1.90 -8.18
CA ASN A 122 -16.53 -2.27 -8.82
C ASN A 122 -16.36 -3.15 -10.06
N ASN A 123 -15.25 -3.04 -10.76
CA ASN A 123 -15.04 -3.65 -12.06
C ASN A 123 -13.68 -4.33 -12.16
N VAL A 124 -13.61 -5.33 -13.01
CA VAL A 124 -12.38 -6.02 -13.38
C VAL A 124 -12.24 -6.06 -14.90
N VAL A 125 -11.05 -5.81 -15.38
CA VAL A 125 -10.69 -5.92 -16.79
C VAL A 125 -10.63 -7.39 -17.17
N VAL A 126 -11.24 -7.75 -18.29
CA VAL A 126 -11.11 -9.08 -18.90
C VAL A 126 -10.14 -8.97 -20.07
N GLU A 127 -9.02 -9.67 -19.95
CA GLU A 127 -8.01 -9.69 -21.00
C GLU A 127 -8.34 -10.70 -22.10
N GLN A 128 -8.92 -11.85 -21.71
CA GLN A 128 -9.30 -12.92 -22.64
C GLN A 128 -10.54 -13.65 -22.16
N GLY A 129 -11.30 -14.21 -23.11
CA GLY A 129 -12.43 -15.10 -22.85
C GLY A 129 -13.80 -14.48 -23.16
N ILE A 130 -13.93 -13.16 -23.26
CA ILE A 130 -15.19 -12.49 -23.58
C ILE A 130 -14.98 -11.41 -24.63
N GLU A 131 -15.90 -11.35 -25.58
CA GLU A 131 -15.98 -10.27 -26.56
C GLU A 131 -16.80 -9.09 -26.02
N PRO A 132 -16.47 -7.85 -26.41
CA PRO A 132 -17.28 -6.68 -26.08
C PRO A 132 -18.75 -6.87 -26.51
N GLY A 133 -19.67 -6.48 -25.64
CA GLY A 133 -21.11 -6.62 -25.90
C GLY A 133 -21.70 -7.98 -25.54
N THR A 134 -20.92 -8.92 -25.03
CA THR A 134 -21.47 -10.19 -24.53
C THR A 134 -22.30 -9.96 -23.28
N LEU A 135 -23.52 -10.48 -23.27
CA LEU A 135 -24.42 -10.41 -22.11
C LEU A 135 -24.06 -11.48 -21.10
N ILE A 136 -23.78 -11.07 -19.88
CA ILE A 136 -23.40 -11.92 -18.74
C ILE A 136 -24.42 -11.83 -17.62
N TYR A 137 -24.48 -12.87 -16.77
CA TYR A 137 -25.26 -12.86 -15.54
C TYR A 137 -24.43 -12.22 -14.43
N LEU A 138 -25.04 -11.37 -13.61
CA LEU A 138 -24.39 -10.76 -12.43
C LEU A 138 -24.29 -11.74 -11.26
N SER A 139 -25.16 -12.74 -11.22
CA SER A 139 -25.18 -13.76 -10.17
C SER A 139 -25.28 -15.15 -10.78
N THR A 140 -25.01 -16.16 -9.96
CA THR A 140 -25.16 -17.57 -10.38
C THR A 140 -26.59 -17.83 -10.81
N PRO A 141 -26.84 -18.34 -12.04
CA PRO A 141 -28.17 -18.69 -12.52
C PRO A 141 -28.75 -19.88 -11.74
N GLU A 142 -30.11 -20.02 -11.75
CA GLU A 142 -30.82 -21.05 -11.01
C GLU A 142 -30.42 -22.49 -11.39
N ASN A 143 -29.93 -22.71 -12.61
CA ASN A 143 -29.55 -24.03 -13.12
C ASN A 143 -28.12 -24.01 -13.70
N PRO A 144 -27.09 -23.87 -12.86
CA PRO A 144 -25.70 -23.70 -13.33
C PRO A 144 -25.18 -24.93 -14.10
N ASP A 145 -25.67 -26.14 -13.79
CA ASP A 145 -25.26 -27.40 -14.43
C ASP A 145 -25.64 -27.54 -15.89
N LYS A 146 -26.58 -26.71 -16.35
CA LYS A 146 -27.01 -26.69 -17.77
C LYS A 146 -26.07 -25.89 -18.67
N PHE A 147 -25.15 -25.14 -18.10
CA PHE A 147 -24.21 -24.29 -18.85
C PHE A 147 -23.04 -25.13 -19.33
N LYS A 148 -22.78 -25.10 -20.64
CA LYS A 148 -21.61 -25.72 -21.22
C LYS A 148 -20.36 -24.92 -20.85
N VAL A 149 -19.29 -25.61 -20.50
CA VAL A 149 -17.99 -24.96 -20.22
C VAL A 149 -17.32 -24.65 -21.55
N ASP A 150 -16.76 -23.44 -21.64
CA ASP A 150 -16.00 -22.97 -22.80
C ASP A 150 -14.77 -22.18 -22.32
N GLY A 151 -13.71 -22.12 -23.14
CA GLY A 151 -12.46 -21.47 -22.79
C GLY A 151 -11.53 -22.33 -21.93
N GLU A 152 -11.57 -23.65 -22.04
CA GLU A 152 -10.71 -24.57 -21.29
C GLU A 152 -9.22 -24.33 -21.56
N ASP A 153 -8.87 -23.83 -22.74
CA ASP A 153 -7.53 -23.39 -23.12
C ASP A 153 -6.98 -22.28 -22.22
N LEU A 154 -7.84 -21.47 -21.63
CA LEU A 154 -7.47 -20.39 -20.71
C LEU A 154 -7.15 -20.89 -19.28
N ILE A 155 -7.44 -22.14 -18.97
CA ILE A 155 -7.15 -22.74 -17.66
C ILE A 155 -5.63 -22.69 -17.36
N ALA A 156 -4.84 -23.11 -18.34
CA ALA A 156 -3.38 -23.13 -18.19
C ALA A 156 -2.80 -21.73 -17.91
N ILE A 157 -3.31 -20.71 -18.59
CA ILE A 157 -2.91 -19.31 -18.40
C ILE A 157 -3.25 -18.84 -16.98
N ASN A 158 -4.46 -19.14 -16.50
CA ASN A 158 -4.90 -18.77 -15.17
C ASN A 158 -4.06 -19.47 -14.08
N GLN A 159 -3.76 -20.76 -14.25
CA GLN A 159 -2.92 -21.52 -13.31
C GLN A 159 -1.50 -20.98 -13.26
N GLU A 160 -0.90 -20.65 -14.39
CA GLU A 160 0.44 -20.07 -14.44
C GLU A 160 0.47 -18.69 -13.75
N ARG A 161 -0.51 -17.83 -14.02
CA ARG A 161 -0.64 -16.53 -13.34
C ARG A 161 -0.82 -16.67 -11.83
N ALA A 162 -1.66 -17.60 -11.40
CA ALA A 162 -1.87 -17.88 -9.98
C ALA A 162 -0.57 -18.36 -9.30
N ARG A 163 0.23 -19.19 -10.00
CA ARG A 163 1.54 -19.64 -9.51
C ARG A 163 2.52 -18.48 -9.37
N LEU A 164 2.65 -17.66 -10.41
CA LEU A 164 3.54 -16.49 -10.41
C LEU A 164 3.14 -15.47 -9.32
N LYS A 165 1.85 -15.24 -9.15
CA LYS A 165 1.35 -14.34 -8.09
C LYS A 165 1.71 -14.86 -6.70
N LYS A 166 1.52 -16.15 -6.44
CA LYS A 166 1.91 -16.78 -5.16
C LYS A 166 3.41 -16.66 -4.90
N GLU A 167 4.23 -16.91 -5.91
CA GLU A 167 5.69 -16.79 -5.80
C GLU A 167 6.13 -15.35 -5.50
N GLN A 168 5.49 -14.36 -6.13
CA GLN A 168 5.75 -12.94 -5.85
C GLN A 168 5.33 -12.54 -4.44
N GLU A 169 4.15 -13.01 -3.98
CA GLU A 169 3.67 -12.76 -2.62
C GLU A 169 4.57 -13.40 -1.56
N GLU A 170 5.07 -14.62 -1.82
CA GLU A 170 5.99 -15.32 -0.93
C GLU A 170 7.33 -14.59 -0.82
N LYS A 171 7.91 -14.17 -1.95
CA LYS A 171 9.13 -13.34 -1.99
C LYS A 171 8.94 -12.01 -1.25
N ALA A 172 7.81 -11.34 -1.49
CA ALA A 172 7.51 -10.09 -0.80
C ALA A 172 7.38 -10.27 0.73
N ARG A 173 6.78 -11.39 1.18
CA ARG A 173 6.72 -11.75 2.60
C ARG A 173 8.10 -12.03 3.20
N GLU A 174 8.94 -12.77 2.48
CA GLU A 174 10.31 -13.05 2.93
C GLU A 174 11.15 -11.77 3.02
N ASP A 175 11.05 -10.88 2.04
CA ASP A 175 11.77 -9.61 2.03
C ASP A 175 11.29 -8.69 3.15
N ALA A 176 9.98 -8.66 3.42
CA ALA A 176 9.40 -7.93 4.54
C ALA A 176 9.87 -8.50 5.90
N ALA A 177 9.96 -9.83 6.03
CA ALA A 177 10.48 -10.49 7.24
C ALA A 177 11.96 -10.16 7.46
N ARG A 178 12.78 -10.26 6.41
CA ARG A 178 14.22 -9.88 6.45
C ARG A 178 14.44 -8.41 6.80
N SER A 179 13.57 -7.53 6.32
CA SER A 179 13.64 -6.10 6.62
C SER A 179 13.31 -5.82 8.10
N ARG A 180 12.36 -6.56 8.68
CA ARG A 180 12.02 -6.46 10.12
C ARG A 180 13.16 -6.96 11.01
N GLU A 181 13.83 -8.06 10.63
CA GLU A 181 15.00 -8.57 11.36
C GLU A 181 16.19 -7.59 11.31
N ARG A 182 16.44 -6.97 10.16
CA ARG A 182 17.50 -5.94 10.02
C ARG A 182 17.17 -4.65 10.78
N GLY A 183 15.91 -4.25 10.86
CA GLY A 183 15.45 -3.07 11.62
C GLY A 183 15.59 -3.25 13.14
N ASN A 184 15.60 -4.49 13.64
CA ASN A 184 15.80 -4.78 15.08
C ASN A 184 17.29 -4.88 15.48
N MET A 185 18.21 -4.89 14.52
CA MET A 185 19.65 -4.70 14.76
C MET A 185 20.00 -3.21 14.63
N GLY A 186 19.60 -2.42 15.62
CA GLY A 186 20.06 -1.03 15.77
C GLY A 186 21.59 -1.01 15.92
N PRO A 187 22.29 0.00 15.33
CA PRO A 187 23.73 0.14 15.49
C PRO A 187 24.06 0.50 16.94
N GLY A 188 24.49 -0.51 17.73
CA GLY A 188 25.11 -0.23 19.02
C GLY A 188 24.31 -0.59 20.27
N GLY A 189 23.89 -1.83 20.37
CA GLY A 189 23.53 -2.45 21.64
C GLY A 189 24.40 -3.66 21.92
N ARG A 190 25.67 -3.45 22.28
CA ARG A 190 26.40 -4.46 23.07
C ARG A 190 25.63 -4.58 24.39
N MET A 191 24.71 -5.53 24.46
CA MET A 191 24.22 -6.02 25.75
C MET A 191 25.43 -6.56 26.52
N MET A 192 25.88 -5.81 27.50
CA MET A 192 26.59 -6.37 28.64
C MET A 192 25.63 -7.27 29.40
N PRO A 193 26.01 -8.50 29.73
CA PRO A 193 25.19 -9.35 30.58
C PRO A 193 25.09 -8.68 31.95
N GLY A 194 23.84 -8.37 32.33
CA GLY A 194 23.54 -7.83 33.67
C GLY A 194 23.88 -8.86 34.73
N GLY A 195 24.92 -8.60 35.49
CA GLY A 195 25.18 -9.24 36.76
C GLY A 195 24.49 -8.47 37.89
N PRO A 196 23.95 -9.13 38.91
CA PRO A 196 23.29 -8.47 40.04
C PRO A 196 24.33 -7.84 40.97
N GLY A 197 24.16 -6.55 41.29
CA GLY A 197 24.75 -5.87 42.43
C GLY A 197 26.26 -5.99 42.60
N GLY A 198 27.02 -5.09 42.01
CA GLY A 198 28.45 -5.05 42.20
C GLY A 198 28.94 -3.63 42.39
N GLN A 199 29.56 -3.41 43.53
CA GLN A 199 30.37 -2.26 43.93
C GLN A 199 31.12 -1.67 42.74
N ARG A 200 31.10 -0.34 42.63
CA ARG A 200 31.92 0.43 41.67
C ARG A 200 33.39 0.01 41.79
N ASP A 201 33.87 -0.73 40.81
CA ASP A 201 35.24 -1.20 40.78
C ASP A 201 36.17 -0.03 40.45
N THR A 202 36.61 0.65 41.52
CA THR A 202 37.53 1.78 41.47
C THR A 202 38.88 1.41 40.85
N ALA A 203 39.22 0.12 40.83
CA ALA A 203 40.45 -0.39 40.24
C ALA A 203 40.45 -0.35 38.71
N THR A 204 39.35 -0.66 38.08
CA THR A 204 39.21 -0.63 36.61
C THR A 204 39.21 0.81 36.10
N PHE A 205 38.55 1.72 36.80
CA PHE A 205 38.56 3.14 36.48
C PHE A 205 39.97 3.76 36.63
N ARG A 206 40.72 3.34 37.63
CA ARG A 206 42.09 3.80 37.86
C ARG A 206 43.07 3.36 36.77
N ARG A 207 42.96 2.10 36.28
CA ARG A 207 43.76 1.60 35.15
C ARG A 207 43.44 2.31 33.84
N MET A 208 42.18 2.69 33.63
CA MET A 208 41.76 3.41 32.42
C MET A 208 42.31 4.84 32.39
N MET A 209 42.45 5.45 33.55
CA MET A 209 43.04 6.78 33.73
C MET A 209 44.58 6.78 33.60
N GLU A 210 45.24 5.69 33.96
CA GLU A 210 46.70 5.58 33.84
C GLU A 210 47.17 5.46 32.39
N ASN A 211 46.38 4.85 31.53
CA ASN A 211 46.71 4.57 30.14
C ASN A 211 46.25 5.62 29.12
N ASN A 212 45.57 6.71 29.52
CA ASN A 212 45.04 7.70 28.59
C ASN A 212 45.34 9.14 29.04
N PRO A 213 46.48 9.70 28.60
CA PRO A 213 46.96 11.05 29.03
C PRO A 213 46.01 12.18 28.59
N GLU A 214 45.28 12.01 27.48
CA GLU A 214 44.33 13.04 27.02
C GLU A 214 43.10 13.16 27.92
N MET A 215 42.67 12.06 28.53
CA MET A 215 41.56 12.05 29.46
C MET A 215 41.90 12.73 30.78
N ARG A 216 43.15 12.63 31.21
CA ARG A 216 43.66 13.37 32.37
C ARG A 216 43.62 14.88 32.17
N GLN A 217 44.09 15.37 31.05
CA GLN A 217 44.09 16.80 30.75
C GLN A 217 42.66 17.39 30.66
N ARG A 218 41.73 16.66 30.10
CA ARG A 218 40.32 17.08 30.02
C ARG A 218 39.66 17.19 31.40
N MET A 219 39.92 16.26 32.28
CA MET A 219 39.40 16.28 33.65
C MET A 219 40.03 17.39 34.51
N GLU A 220 41.30 17.69 34.34
CA GLU A 220 41.97 18.81 34.99
C GLU A 220 41.43 20.16 34.52
N GLN A 221 41.12 20.30 33.23
CA GLN A 221 40.46 21.49 32.70
C GLN A 221 39.04 21.69 33.24
N MET A 222 38.25 20.60 33.38
CA MET A 222 36.93 20.70 33.99
C MET A 222 36.93 21.00 35.48
N ARG A 223 38.02 20.63 36.20
CA ARG A 223 38.16 20.92 37.64
C ARG A 223 38.57 22.36 37.90
N ASN A 224 39.27 22.97 36.97
CA ASN A 224 39.75 24.35 37.12
C ASN A 224 38.83 25.41 36.53
N ASN A 225 37.79 25.01 35.78
CA ASN A 225 36.80 25.92 35.23
C ASN A 225 35.41 25.29 35.30
N PRO A 226 34.73 25.28 36.45
CA PRO A 226 33.35 24.82 36.58
C PRO A 226 32.42 25.78 35.84
N PRO A 227 31.28 25.27 35.24
CA PRO A 227 30.32 26.06 34.50
C PRO A 227 29.57 27.07 35.38
#